data_eb68de4945e0ac05e03a44aeba82ed10
#
_entry.id   eb68de4945e0ac05e03a44aeba82ed10
#
_cell.length_a   1.000
_cell.length_b   1.000
_cell.length_c   1.000
_cell.angle_alpha   90.00
_cell.angle_beta   90.00
_cell.angle_gamma   90.00
#
_symmetry.space_group_name_H-M   'P 1'
#
loop_
_entity.id
_entity.type
_entity.pdbx_description
1 polymer ?
#
loop_
_entity_poly.entity_id
_entity_poly.type
_entity_poly.pdbx_seq_one_letter_code
_entity_poly.pdbx_strand_id
1 'polypeptide(L)'
;MKKSSKIAWIFLAFAALAVFGGHNTSFAKVYTIKHSTKNVYTKKYQQEVTKKLSRMKKSSYTIEKPLLVKNPYGTLSTSIYFYARSAEGYYAEYTIIAKGASTVKGICGGGGKALRNTHEYLIPGLASGRTNQVELRFYDGQGTLKKTKRFTVKMPKDKVIPAITKVKKGSSQAALSDGFFAMFGHDKSTATNIYYYDNKGKSRGRTVLNDYRTDRILTVDGKWVFSYDLDKIAVMNRLGHIVKTYTLKGYQLHHDFMYDSYRGKLLCLVNDKKKKTIEDVLISVDMKSGKIKKLADFASLMSASRKKHVQRKGGKNTYGGTELDWLHLNSLDLIGKNELIVSSREESSLIKISNLYGKAKISYI
;
A
#
# COMPACT_ATOMS: atom_id res chain seq x y z
N MET A 1 -43.89 -40.63 21.29
CA MET A 1 -42.45 -40.93 21.44
C MET A 1 -41.74 -40.68 20.11
N LYS A 2 -41.04 -39.58 19.94
CA LYS A 2 -40.13 -39.34 18.81
C LYS A 2 -38.78 -38.96 19.41
N LYS A 3 -37.78 -39.81 19.21
CA LYS A 3 -36.38 -39.59 19.61
C LYS A 3 -35.76 -38.60 18.64
N SER A 4 -35.33 -37.46 19.15
CA SER A 4 -34.47 -36.51 18.41
C SER A 4 -33.03 -36.96 18.55
N SER A 5 -32.41 -37.33 17.43
CA SER A 5 -30.96 -37.57 17.36
C SER A 5 -30.21 -36.23 17.35
N LYS A 6 -29.47 -35.97 18.40
CA LYS A 6 -28.50 -34.86 18.43
C LYS A 6 -27.25 -35.28 17.66
N ILE A 7 -27.07 -34.71 16.46
CA ILE A 7 -25.80 -34.81 15.72
C ILE A 7 -24.84 -33.82 16.38
N ALA A 8 -23.86 -34.37 17.09
CA ALA A 8 -22.75 -33.62 17.63
C ALA A 8 -21.78 -33.31 16.51
N TRP A 9 -21.66 -32.03 16.12
CA TRP A 9 -20.58 -31.56 15.25
C TRP A 9 -19.32 -31.45 16.10
N ILE A 10 -18.41 -32.42 15.92
CA ILE A 10 -17.06 -32.35 16.46
C ILE A 10 -16.27 -31.35 15.57
N PHE A 11 -16.11 -30.11 16.04
CA PHE A 11 -15.13 -29.21 15.48
C PHE A 11 -13.75 -29.70 15.92
N LEU A 12 -13.05 -30.40 15.06
CA LEU A 12 -11.62 -30.62 15.16
C LEU A 12 -10.91 -29.28 14.92
N ALA A 13 -10.66 -28.54 15.99
CA ALA A 13 -9.71 -27.45 15.99
C ALA A 13 -8.31 -28.06 15.82
N PHE A 14 -7.83 -28.12 14.59
CA PHE A 14 -6.39 -28.34 14.35
C PHE A 14 -5.62 -27.12 14.87
N ALA A 15 -5.28 -27.15 16.14
CA ALA A 15 -4.19 -26.37 16.70
C ALA A 15 -2.89 -26.91 16.09
N ALA A 16 -2.50 -26.40 14.92
CA ALA A 16 -1.17 -26.60 14.39
C ALA A 16 -0.19 -25.81 15.27
N LEU A 17 0.13 -26.36 16.46
CA LEU A 17 1.41 -26.12 17.10
C LEU A 17 2.45 -26.74 16.16
N ALA A 18 2.95 -25.98 15.22
CA ALA A 18 4.16 -26.33 14.52
C ALA A 18 5.32 -26.23 15.54
N VAL A 19 5.54 -27.29 16.30
CA VAL A 19 6.78 -27.55 16.98
C VAL A 19 7.82 -27.63 15.87
N PHE A 20 8.57 -26.55 15.65
CA PHE A 20 9.79 -26.61 14.87
C PHE A 20 10.78 -27.45 15.69
N GLY A 21 10.73 -28.77 15.47
CA GLY A 21 11.75 -29.69 15.97
C GLY A 21 13.11 -29.13 15.56
N GLY A 22 14.06 -29.16 16.48
CA GLY A 22 15.35 -28.49 16.44
C GLY A 22 16.21 -28.77 15.20
N HIS A 23 15.85 -28.21 14.07
CA HIS A 23 16.76 -28.00 12.97
C HIS A 23 17.47 -26.68 13.20
N ASN A 24 18.78 -26.71 13.39
CA ASN A 24 19.64 -25.52 13.44
C ASN A 24 19.38 -24.64 12.20
N THR A 25 18.49 -23.67 12.32
CA THR A 25 18.29 -22.67 11.30
C THR A 25 19.44 -21.69 11.35
N SER A 26 20.42 -21.89 10.48
CA SER A 26 21.56 -20.97 10.37
C SER A 26 21.09 -19.58 9.97
N PHE A 27 21.76 -18.54 10.50
CA PHE A 27 21.54 -17.17 10.04
C PHE A 27 21.91 -17.07 8.56
N ALA A 28 20.99 -16.60 7.75
CA ALA A 28 21.24 -16.45 6.33
C ALA A 28 22.16 -15.25 6.05
N LYS A 29 23.05 -15.41 5.08
CA LYS A 29 23.81 -14.29 4.52
C LYS A 29 22.86 -13.37 3.77
N VAL A 30 22.64 -12.16 4.32
CA VAL A 30 21.77 -11.14 3.72
C VAL A 30 22.64 -9.97 3.27
N TYR A 31 22.51 -9.62 2.01
CA TYR A 31 23.23 -8.49 1.40
C TYR A 31 22.45 -7.17 1.60
N THR A 32 23.17 -6.06 1.54
CA THR A 32 22.63 -4.71 1.52
C THR A 32 23.20 -3.96 0.32
N ILE A 33 22.34 -3.25 -0.40
CA ILE A 33 22.77 -2.38 -1.49
C ILE A 33 23.00 -0.98 -0.94
N LYS A 34 24.23 -0.45 -1.08
CA LYS A 34 24.55 0.95 -0.80
C LYS A 34 24.09 1.83 -1.96
N HIS A 35 23.50 2.98 -1.64
CA HIS A 35 22.95 3.92 -2.62
C HIS A 35 23.70 5.25 -2.59
N SER A 36 23.82 5.91 -3.74
CA SER A 36 24.42 7.24 -3.90
C SER A 36 23.44 8.37 -3.61
N THR A 37 22.14 8.08 -3.57
CA THR A 37 21.07 9.04 -3.25
C THR A 37 20.16 8.48 -2.17
N LYS A 38 19.56 9.38 -1.37
CA LYS A 38 18.62 9.01 -0.31
C LYS A 38 17.16 9.04 -0.77
N ASN A 39 16.85 9.74 -1.87
CA ASN A 39 15.46 9.85 -2.35
C ASN A 39 15.07 8.66 -3.23
N VAL A 40 14.31 7.75 -2.65
CA VAL A 40 13.86 6.49 -3.30
C VAL A 40 12.91 6.72 -4.47
N TYR A 41 12.26 7.87 -4.58
CA TYR A 41 11.30 8.17 -5.65
C TYR A 41 11.94 8.71 -6.92
N THR A 42 13.25 8.90 -6.94
CA THR A 42 13.95 9.38 -8.13
C THR A 42 14.21 8.23 -9.12
N LYS A 43 14.05 8.52 -10.42
CA LYS A 43 14.36 7.57 -11.49
C LYS A 43 15.82 7.08 -11.41
N LYS A 44 16.75 7.98 -11.07
CA LYS A 44 18.18 7.67 -10.89
C LYS A 44 18.38 6.60 -9.82
N TYR A 45 17.78 6.77 -8.64
CA TYR A 45 17.85 5.79 -7.54
C TYR A 45 17.32 4.42 -7.98
N GLN A 46 16.13 4.38 -8.57
CA GLN A 46 15.49 3.12 -8.98
C GLN A 46 16.29 2.38 -10.04
N GLN A 47 16.85 3.10 -11.01
CA GLN A 47 17.73 2.52 -12.05
C GLN A 47 19.05 2.00 -11.46
N GLU A 48 19.67 2.73 -10.53
CA GLU A 48 20.90 2.31 -9.83
C GLU A 48 20.67 1.00 -9.07
N VAL A 49 19.59 0.91 -8.31
CA VAL A 49 19.23 -0.31 -7.58
C VAL A 49 18.98 -1.47 -8.53
N THR A 50 18.20 -1.25 -9.58
CA THR A 50 17.88 -2.30 -10.57
C THR A 50 19.16 -2.85 -11.22
N LYS A 51 20.09 -1.97 -11.62
CA LYS A 51 21.39 -2.36 -12.18
C LYS A 51 22.22 -3.18 -11.16
N LYS A 52 22.29 -2.75 -9.89
CA LYS A 52 23.01 -3.46 -8.84
C LYS A 52 22.41 -4.83 -8.57
N LEU A 53 21.09 -4.94 -8.43
CA LEU A 53 20.39 -6.22 -8.26
C LEU A 53 20.63 -7.15 -9.44
N SER A 54 20.54 -6.66 -10.69
CA SER A 54 20.80 -7.48 -11.89
C SER A 54 22.19 -8.07 -11.90
N ARG A 55 23.22 -7.31 -11.49
CA ARG A 55 24.61 -7.81 -11.37
C ARG A 55 24.78 -8.85 -10.25
N MET A 56 23.96 -8.79 -9.21
CA MET A 56 24.00 -9.75 -8.11
C MET A 56 23.35 -11.09 -8.48
N LYS A 57 22.42 -11.13 -9.42
CA LYS A 57 21.71 -12.33 -9.84
C LYS A 57 22.64 -13.23 -10.65
N LYS A 58 22.85 -14.45 -10.18
CA LYS A 58 23.66 -15.49 -10.84
C LYS A 58 22.81 -16.75 -11.05
N SER A 59 23.12 -17.52 -12.07
CA SER A 59 22.47 -18.81 -12.35
C SER A 59 22.69 -19.84 -11.23
N SER A 60 23.78 -19.70 -10.47
CA SER A 60 24.13 -20.58 -9.34
C SER A 60 23.26 -20.38 -8.08
N TYR A 61 22.41 -19.38 -8.01
CA TYR A 61 21.45 -19.24 -6.91
C TYR A 61 20.29 -20.21 -7.09
N THR A 62 20.14 -21.14 -6.15
CA THR A 62 19.05 -22.14 -6.10
C THR A 62 18.12 -21.85 -4.92
N ILE A 63 17.01 -22.58 -4.85
CA ILE A 63 16.08 -22.49 -3.70
C ILE A 63 16.82 -22.77 -2.38
N GLU A 64 17.76 -23.71 -2.40
CA GLU A 64 18.58 -24.12 -1.23
C GLU A 64 19.63 -23.05 -0.87
N LYS A 65 20.16 -22.34 -1.87
CA LYS A 65 21.17 -21.28 -1.73
C LYS A 65 20.74 -19.99 -2.43
N PRO A 66 19.70 -19.30 -1.93
CA PRO A 66 19.16 -18.11 -2.58
C PRO A 66 20.04 -16.87 -2.39
N LEU A 67 19.88 -15.89 -3.28
CA LEU A 67 20.30 -14.52 -3.02
C LEU A 67 19.25 -13.83 -2.13
N LEU A 68 19.68 -13.31 -0.99
CA LEU A 68 18.86 -12.52 -0.09
C LEU A 68 19.41 -11.10 0.00
N VAL A 69 18.54 -10.10 -0.23
CA VAL A 69 18.91 -8.67 -0.14
C VAL A 69 17.87 -7.93 0.71
N LYS A 70 18.36 -7.19 1.71
CA LYS A 70 17.51 -6.42 2.59
C LYS A 70 17.00 -5.19 1.88
N ASN A 71 15.66 -5.00 1.83
CA ASN A 71 14.98 -3.79 1.34
C ASN A 71 15.72 -3.10 0.17
N PRO A 72 15.93 -3.77 -0.97
CA PRO A 72 16.84 -3.27 -1.99
C PRO A 72 16.43 -1.91 -2.56
N TYR A 73 15.12 -1.67 -2.74
CA TYR A 73 14.59 -0.42 -3.29
C TYR A 73 14.35 0.68 -2.24
N GLY A 74 14.59 0.42 -0.96
CA GLY A 74 14.47 1.40 0.11
C GLY A 74 13.03 1.75 0.51
N THR A 75 12.03 1.16 -0.11
CA THR A 75 10.61 1.52 0.02
C THR A 75 9.89 0.82 1.16
N LEU A 76 10.29 -0.41 1.53
CA LEU A 76 9.65 -1.22 2.59
C LEU A 76 10.70 -1.64 3.60
N SER A 77 10.80 -0.94 4.74
CA SER A 77 11.95 -0.98 5.65
C SER A 77 12.28 -2.36 6.23
N THR A 78 11.30 -3.23 6.43
CA THR A 78 11.48 -4.58 7.01
C THR A 78 11.10 -5.67 6.02
N SER A 79 11.69 -5.63 4.85
CA SER A 79 11.48 -6.61 3.79
C SER A 79 12.78 -7.29 3.38
N ILE A 80 12.66 -8.50 2.84
CA ILE A 80 13.77 -9.27 2.24
C ILE A 80 13.41 -9.60 0.81
N TYR A 81 14.27 -9.19 -0.10
CA TYR A 81 14.25 -9.65 -1.47
C TYR A 81 14.87 -11.03 -1.54
N PHE A 82 14.20 -11.93 -2.23
CA PHE A 82 14.58 -13.31 -2.47
C PHE A 82 14.73 -13.55 -3.97
N TYR A 83 15.86 -14.15 -4.38
CA TYR A 83 16.05 -14.60 -5.75
C TYR A 83 16.67 -15.99 -5.78
N ALA A 84 16.08 -16.88 -6.58
CA ALA A 84 16.56 -18.24 -6.82
C ALA A 84 16.08 -18.73 -8.20
N ARG A 85 16.73 -19.77 -8.69
CA ARG A 85 16.31 -20.53 -9.88
C ARG A 85 16.02 -21.98 -9.51
N SER A 86 15.14 -22.60 -10.27
CA SER A 86 14.83 -24.04 -10.20
C SER A 86 14.71 -24.62 -11.60
N ALA A 87 14.92 -25.92 -11.73
CA ALA A 87 14.71 -26.64 -13.00
C ALA A 87 13.22 -26.68 -13.37
N GLU A 88 12.37 -26.94 -12.37
CA GLU A 88 10.92 -27.01 -12.54
C GLU A 88 10.23 -25.72 -12.10
N GLY A 89 9.02 -25.49 -12.61
CA GLY A 89 8.18 -24.34 -12.24
C GLY A 89 7.43 -24.58 -10.94
N TYR A 90 7.52 -23.62 -10.01
CA TYR A 90 6.78 -23.63 -8.75
C TYR A 90 6.10 -22.28 -8.50
N TYR A 91 4.96 -22.30 -7.76
CA TYR A 91 4.53 -21.12 -7.02
C TYR A 91 5.00 -21.25 -5.56
N ALA A 92 5.10 -20.14 -4.85
CA ALA A 92 5.63 -20.15 -3.49
C ALA A 92 4.72 -19.40 -2.53
N GLU A 93 4.65 -19.92 -1.30
CA GLU A 93 4.04 -19.26 -0.14
C GLU A 93 5.12 -18.95 0.90
N TYR A 94 4.91 -17.92 1.70
CA TYR A 94 5.81 -17.59 2.79
C TYR A 94 5.10 -17.54 4.13
N THR A 95 5.83 -17.88 5.19
CA THR A 95 5.42 -17.70 6.58
C THR A 95 6.55 -17.02 7.33
N ILE A 96 6.21 -15.99 8.12
CA ILE A 96 7.15 -15.26 8.97
C ILE A 96 6.72 -15.45 10.43
N ILE A 97 7.64 -15.93 11.25
CA ILE A 97 7.44 -16.14 12.69
C ILE A 97 8.50 -15.34 13.45
N ALA A 98 8.07 -14.55 14.45
CA ALA A 98 8.96 -13.84 15.36
C ALA A 98 8.38 -13.86 16.78
N LYS A 99 9.24 -14.04 17.79
CA LYS A 99 8.79 -14.11 19.20
C LYS A 99 7.99 -12.87 19.59
N GLY A 100 6.79 -13.08 20.11
CA GLY A 100 5.90 -12.02 20.61
C GLY A 100 5.26 -11.15 19.52
N ALA A 101 5.29 -11.60 18.25
CA ALA A 101 4.60 -10.98 17.12
C ALA A 101 3.58 -11.97 16.53
N SER A 102 2.61 -11.49 15.75
CA SER A 102 1.69 -12.38 15.03
C SER A 102 2.43 -13.11 13.91
N THR A 103 2.01 -14.30 13.56
CA THR A 103 2.48 -14.96 12.34
C THR A 103 1.96 -14.19 11.12
N VAL A 104 2.80 -14.02 10.13
CA VAL A 104 2.41 -13.45 8.84
C VAL A 104 2.56 -14.49 7.76
N LYS A 105 1.53 -14.67 6.93
CA LYS A 105 1.53 -15.59 5.80
C LYS A 105 1.14 -14.86 4.52
N GLY A 106 1.62 -15.34 3.39
CA GLY A 106 1.24 -14.80 2.10
C GLY A 106 1.76 -15.63 0.93
N ILE A 107 1.22 -15.33 -0.26
CA ILE A 107 1.67 -15.92 -1.51
C ILE A 107 2.73 -15.01 -2.13
N CYS A 108 3.87 -15.58 -2.48
CA CYS A 108 4.95 -14.84 -3.12
C CYS A 108 4.54 -14.34 -4.52
N GLY A 109 4.98 -13.14 -4.87
CA GLY A 109 4.67 -12.54 -6.16
C GLY A 109 3.21 -12.07 -6.33
N GLY A 110 2.41 -12.14 -5.25
CA GLY A 110 1.20 -11.39 -5.13
C GLY A 110 -0.10 -12.06 -5.49
N GLY A 111 -0.34 -13.21 -4.96
CA GLY A 111 -1.67 -13.82 -4.92
C GLY A 111 -2.00 -14.72 -6.10
N GLY A 112 -1.11 -14.87 -7.08
CA GLY A 112 -1.27 -15.85 -8.15
C GLY A 112 -0.45 -17.11 -7.91
N LYS A 113 -1.01 -18.28 -8.23
CA LYS A 113 -0.31 -19.58 -8.22
C LYS A 113 0.41 -19.85 -9.55
N ALA A 114 0.91 -18.81 -10.22
CA ALA A 114 1.65 -18.96 -11.46
C ALA A 114 2.98 -19.68 -11.21
N LEU A 115 3.21 -20.75 -11.97
CA LEU A 115 4.44 -21.53 -11.90
C LEU A 115 5.59 -20.77 -12.53
N ARG A 116 6.74 -20.75 -11.87
CA ARG A 116 7.93 -20.02 -12.30
C ARG A 116 9.19 -20.81 -12.01
N ASN A 117 10.14 -20.78 -12.93
CA ASN A 117 11.50 -21.32 -12.76
C ASN A 117 12.46 -20.26 -12.19
N THR A 118 12.11 -18.99 -12.30
CA THR A 118 12.82 -17.87 -11.69
C THR A 118 11.96 -17.31 -10.57
N HIS A 119 12.42 -17.49 -9.35
CA HIS A 119 11.76 -17.05 -8.13
C HIS A 119 12.34 -15.70 -7.71
N GLU A 120 11.61 -14.64 -7.97
CA GLU A 120 12.01 -13.27 -7.63
C GLU A 120 10.88 -12.61 -6.84
N TYR A 121 11.08 -12.45 -5.53
CA TYR A 121 10.05 -12.01 -4.59
C TYR A 121 10.58 -10.96 -3.62
N LEU A 122 9.71 -10.06 -3.19
CA LEU A 122 9.92 -9.31 -1.96
C LEU A 122 9.02 -9.94 -0.88
N ILE A 123 9.60 -10.30 0.25
CA ILE A 123 8.92 -10.83 1.44
C ILE A 123 8.81 -9.66 2.42
N PRO A 124 7.64 -9.02 2.53
CA PRO A 124 7.41 -7.88 3.41
C PRO A 124 7.03 -8.34 4.82
N GLY A 125 7.07 -7.42 5.77
CA GLY A 125 6.46 -7.61 7.07
C GLY A 125 7.28 -8.42 8.07
N LEU A 126 8.61 -8.44 7.96
CA LEU A 126 9.45 -8.95 9.03
C LEU A 126 9.30 -8.04 10.26
N ALA A 127 9.26 -8.64 11.47
CA ALA A 127 9.11 -7.89 12.70
C ALA A 127 10.37 -7.07 13.00
N SER A 128 10.21 -5.76 13.15
CA SER A 128 11.28 -4.81 13.45
C SER A 128 11.92 -5.10 14.81
N GLY A 129 13.23 -5.00 14.91
CA GLY A 129 13.99 -5.23 16.13
C GLY A 129 14.01 -6.69 16.62
N ARG A 130 13.65 -7.65 15.76
CA ARG A 130 13.51 -9.06 16.14
C ARG A 130 14.26 -10.00 15.22
N THR A 131 14.52 -11.19 15.73
CA THR A 131 14.90 -12.36 14.92
C THR A 131 13.64 -12.93 14.32
N ASN A 132 13.62 -13.04 13.00
CA ASN A 132 12.52 -13.57 12.21
C ASN A 132 12.93 -14.90 11.58
N GLN A 133 12.10 -15.92 11.76
CA GLN A 133 12.17 -17.16 11.00
C GLN A 133 11.27 -17.03 9.78
N VAL A 134 11.83 -17.26 8.60
CA VAL A 134 11.11 -17.20 7.32
C VAL A 134 11.10 -18.59 6.72
N GLU A 135 9.92 -19.08 6.41
CA GLU A 135 9.71 -20.32 5.67
C GLU A 135 9.09 -19.99 4.31
N LEU A 136 9.68 -20.51 3.25
CA LEU A 136 9.13 -20.51 1.90
C LEU A 136 8.79 -21.94 1.53
N ARG A 137 7.57 -22.18 1.09
CA ARG A 137 7.06 -23.45 0.59
C ARG A 137 6.79 -23.32 -0.89
N PHE A 138 7.36 -24.23 -1.68
CA PHE A 138 7.26 -24.24 -3.14
C PHE A 138 6.41 -25.41 -3.58
N TYR A 139 5.39 -25.12 -4.37
CA TYR A 139 4.36 -26.07 -4.80
C TYR A 139 4.34 -26.18 -6.33
N ASP A 140 4.03 -27.37 -6.83
CA ASP A 140 3.75 -27.59 -8.26
C ASP A 140 2.35 -27.12 -8.66
N GLY A 141 1.98 -27.35 -9.93
CA GLY A 141 0.67 -26.98 -10.47
C GLY A 141 -0.53 -27.72 -9.86
N GLN A 142 -0.29 -28.88 -9.25
CA GLN A 142 -1.29 -29.66 -8.55
C GLN A 142 -1.43 -29.25 -7.07
N GLY A 143 -0.62 -28.32 -6.60
CA GLY A 143 -0.61 -27.90 -5.20
C GLY A 143 0.18 -28.83 -4.27
N THR A 144 0.98 -29.72 -4.82
CA THR A 144 1.85 -30.60 -4.05
C THR A 144 3.11 -29.85 -3.61
N LEU A 145 3.44 -29.94 -2.30
CA LEU A 145 4.65 -29.34 -1.76
C LEU A 145 5.89 -30.10 -2.28
N LYS A 146 6.76 -29.41 -3.00
CA LYS A 146 7.99 -29.96 -3.57
C LYS A 146 9.25 -29.58 -2.81
N LYS A 147 9.32 -28.32 -2.37
CA LYS A 147 10.51 -27.81 -1.66
C LYS A 147 10.12 -26.88 -0.52
N THR A 148 10.95 -26.85 0.50
CA THR A 148 10.84 -25.90 1.62
C THR A 148 12.19 -25.26 1.86
N LYS A 149 12.23 -23.92 1.90
CA LYS A 149 13.40 -23.16 2.30
C LYS A 149 13.13 -22.43 3.60
N ARG A 150 13.96 -22.69 4.62
CA ARG A 150 13.94 -21.97 5.91
C ARG A 150 15.20 -21.15 6.07
N PHE A 151 15.08 -19.97 6.64
CA PHE A 151 16.21 -19.13 7.02
C PHE A 151 15.83 -18.17 8.14
N THR A 152 16.83 -17.72 8.88
CA THR A 152 16.66 -16.77 9.99
C THR A 152 17.30 -15.44 9.64
N VAL A 153 16.58 -14.35 9.90
CA VAL A 153 17.04 -12.98 9.66
C VAL A 153 16.80 -12.11 10.89
N LYS A 154 17.85 -11.47 11.39
CA LYS A 154 17.73 -10.43 12.42
C LYS A 154 17.46 -9.07 11.76
N MET A 155 16.30 -8.49 12.06
CA MET A 155 15.97 -7.15 11.60
C MET A 155 16.37 -6.12 12.68
N PRO A 156 17.02 -5.01 12.32
CA PRO A 156 17.25 -3.93 13.27
C PRO A 156 15.94 -3.29 13.70
N LYS A 157 15.94 -2.65 14.87
CA LYS A 157 14.80 -1.85 15.32
C LYS A 157 14.73 -0.59 14.47
N ASP A 158 13.61 -0.36 13.81
CA ASP A 158 13.32 0.91 13.15
C ASP A 158 12.76 1.88 14.20
N LYS A 159 13.61 2.83 14.63
CA LYS A 159 13.29 3.78 15.71
C LYS A 159 12.28 4.86 15.29
N VAL A 160 12.03 4.99 13.99
CA VAL A 160 11.07 5.97 13.45
C VAL A 160 9.64 5.48 13.59
N ILE A 161 9.43 4.15 13.65
CA ILE A 161 8.09 3.59 13.76
C ILE A 161 7.57 3.81 15.20
N PRO A 162 6.44 4.53 15.39
CA PRO A 162 5.83 4.72 16.69
C PRO A 162 5.49 3.38 17.34
N ALA A 163 5.69 3.28 18.65
CA ALA A 163 5.29 2.10 19.39
C ALA A 163 3.77 2.12 19.64
N ILE A 164 3.07 1.02 19.35
CA ILE A 164 1.71 0.83 19.86
C ILE A 164 1.81 0.40 21.32
N THR A 165 1.34 1.23 22.21
CA THR A 165 1.44 1.04 23.66
C THR A 165 0.32 0.17 24.22
N LYS A 166 -0.83 0.14 23.55
CA LYS A 166 -2.01 -0.62 24.04
C LYS A 166 -2.77 -1.25 22.86
N VAL A 167 -3.01 -2.55 22.96
CA VAL A 167 -3.89 -3.31 22.07
C VAL A 167 -5.00 -3.90 22.94
N LYS A 168 -6.25 -3.58 22.64
CA LYS A 168 -7.42 -4.15 23.30
C LYS A 168 -8.12 -5.11 22.33
N LYS A 169 -8.62 -6.23 22.84
CA LYS A 169 -9.53 -7.09 22.10
C LYS A 169 -10.85 -6.33 21.91
N GLY A 170 -11.34 -6.29 20.69
CA GLY A 170 -12.65 -5.74 20.36
C GLY A 170 -13.78 -6.72 20.68
N SER A 171 -15.01 -6.28 20.50
CA SER A 171 -16.23 -7.10 20.66
C SER A 171 -16.58 -7.93 19.41
N SER A 172 -15.92 -7.68 18.29
CA SER A 172 -16.15 -8.42 17.04
C SER A 172 -15.86 -9.91 17.21
N GLN A 173 -16.74 -10.75 16.70
CA GLN A 173 -16.56 -12.21 16.60
C GLN A 173 -15.78 -12.61 15.35
N ALA A 174 -15.55 -11.67 14.41
CA ALA A 174 -14.77 -11.93 13.21
C ALA A 174 -13.29 -12.10 13.54
N ALA A 175 -12.68 -13.15 13.01
CA ALA A 175 -11.23 -13.34 13.13
C ALA A 175 -10.49 -12.35 12.22
N LEU A 176 -9.41 -11.75 12.72
CA LEU A 176 -8.51 -10.96 11.91
C LEU A 176 -7.63 -11.89 11.07
N SER A 177 -7.35 -11.49 9.82
CA SER A 177 -6.46 -12.24 8.94
C SER A 177 -5.01 -12.28 9.45
N ASP A 178 -4.25 -13.29 9.03
CA ASP A 178 -2.82 -13.45 9.31
C ASP A 178 -1.97 -12.44 8.48
N GLY A 179 -2.13 -11.15 8.74
CA GLY A 179 -1.47 -10.12 7.97
C GLY A 179 -0.97 -8.96 8.84
N PHE A 180 -0.91 -7.83 8.20
CA PHE A 180 -0.65 -6.56 8.86
C PHE A 180 -1.49 -5.46 8.23
N PHE A 181 -1.75 -4.43 8.98
CA PHE A 181 -2.51 -3.27 8.55
C PHE A 181 -1.62 -2.03 8.42
N ALA A 182 -1.99 -1.14 7.51
CA ALA A 182 -1.33 0.13 7.30
C ALA A 182 -1.98 1.22 8.16
N MET A 183 -1.14 2.04 8.80
CA MET A 183 -1.55 3.27 9.46
C MET A 183 -0.85 4.45 8.79
N PHE A 184 -1.63 5.44 8.41
CA PHE A 184 -1.10 6.65 7.81
C PHE A 184 -0.70 7.63 8.90
N GLY A 185 0.45 8.27 8.72
CA GLY A 185 0.89 9.33 9.63
C GLY A 185 -0.05 10.52 9.56
N HIS A 186 -0.29 11.21 10.67
CA HIS A 186 -1.31 12.25 10.77
C HIS A 186 -0.78 13.60 11.28
N ASP A 187 0.33 13.63 11.96
CA ASP A 187 0.96 14.84 12.49
C ASP A 187 2.35 15.08 11.87
N LYS A 188 2.95 16.22 12.20
CA LYS A 188 4.28 16.60 11.67
C LYS A 188 5.37 15.56 11.90
N SER A 189 5.27 14.77 12.96
CA SER A 189 6.28 13.75 13.31
C SER A 189 6.07 12.43 12.56
N THR A 190 4.85 12.13 12.11
CA THR A 190 4.46 10.84 11.54
C THR A 190 4.02 10.92 10.08
N ALA A 191 3.63 12.09 9.57
CA ALA A 191 3.04 12.29 8.25
C ALA A 191 3.87 11.76 7.07
N THR A 192 5.20 11.69 7.21
CA THR A 192 6.11 11.25 6.15
C THR A 192 6.29 9.74 6.07
N ASN A 193 5.38 8.95 6.64
CA ASN A 193 5.47 7.50 6.58
C ASN A 193 4.08 6.84 6.52
N ILE A 194 4.04 5.67 5.89
CA ILE A 194 3.01 4.66 6.07
C ILE A 194 3.60 3.61 7.01
N TYR A 195 2.96 3.34 8.14
CA TYR A 195 3.43 2.38 9.13
C TYR A 195 2.65 1.08 9.03
N TYR A 196 3.32 -0.04 9.22
CA TYR A 196 2.70 -1.36 9.18
C TYR A 196 2.81 -2.05 10.53
N TYR A 197 1.68 -2.58 11.03
CA TYR A 197 1.58 -3.28 12.30
C TYR A 197 0.80 -4.57 12.15
N ASP A 198 1.16 -5.57 12.95
CA ASP A 198 0.37 -6.80 13.06
C ASP A 198 -0.73 -6.69 14.12
N ASN A 199 -1.56 -7.75 14.22
CA ASN A 199 -2.68 -7.82 15.14
C ASN A 199 -2.29 -7.79 16.63
N LYS A 200 -1.00 -7.91 16.96
CA LYS A 200 -0.44 -7.73 18.30
C LYS A 200 0.21 -6.35 18.50
N GLY A 201 0.01 -5.43 17.56
CA GLY A 201 0.60 -4.08 17.58
C GLY A 201 2.12 -4.07 17.42
N LYS A 202 2.72 -5.13 16.85
CA LYS A 202 4.15 -5.16 16.59
C LYS A 202 4.45 -4.58 15.22
N SER A 203 5.47 -3.72 15.15
CA SER A 203 5.82 -3.05 13.91
C SER A 203 6.37 -4.04 12.87
N ARG A 204 5.83 -3.92 11.66
CA ARG A 204 6.13 -4.73 10.49
C ARG A 204 6.78 -3.95 9.36
N GLY A 205 7.22 -2.73 9.67
CA GLY A 205 7.92 -1.86 8.74
C GLY A 205 7.20 -0.56 8.46
N ARG A 206 7.75 0.18 7.52
CA ARG A 206 7.19 1.41 7.01
C ARG A 206 7.57 1.64 5.55
N THR A 207 6.77 2.42 4.87
CA THR A 207 7.10 3.07 3.61
C THR A 207 7.36 4.54 3.88
N VAL A 208 8.55 5.02 3.52
CA VAL A 208 8.91 6.44 3.67
C VAL A 208 8.22 7.23 2.57
N LEU A 209 7.50 8.29 2.92
CA LEU A 209 6.98 9.29 1.99
C LEU A 209 7.99 10.46 1.89
N ASN A 210 7.79 11.37 0.93
CA ASN A 210 8.73 12.47 0.73
C ASN A 210 8.47 13.62 1.72
N ASP A 211 7.28 14.18 1.73
CA ASP A 211 6.98 15.39 2.51
C ASP A 211 5.61 15.35 3.20
N TYR A 212 4.63 14.67 2.65
CA TYR A 212 3.27 14.68 3.18
C TYR A 212 2.67 13.27 3.24
N ARG A 213 1.64 13.11 4.09
CA ARG A 213 0.94 11.83 4.26
C ARG A 213 0.30 11.36 2.95
N THR A 214 0.07 10.06 2.85
CA THR A 214 -0.89 9.52 1.90
C THR A 214 -2.24 9.36 2.60
N ASP A 215 -3.31 9.66 1.89
CA ASP A 215 -4.67 9.46 2.40
C ASP A 215 -5.26 8.13 1.87
N ARG A 216 -4.69 7.60 0.80
CA ARG A 216 -5.16 6.34 0.19
C ARG A 216 -4.04 5.54 -0.47
N ILE A 217 -4.19 4.21 -0.46
CA ILE A 217 -3.42 3.28 -1.27
C ILE A 217 -4.39 2.51 -2.15
N LEU A 218 -4.18 2.55 -3.47
CA LEU A 218 -4.93 1.74 -4.44
C LEU A 218 -4.10 0.55 -4.88
N THR A 219 -4.78 -0.52 -5.28
CA THR A 219 -4.17 -1.61 -6.03
C THR A 219 -4.66 -1.56 -7.47
N VAL A 220 -3.74 -1.30 -8.41
CA VAL A 220 -4.01 -1.24 -9.84
C VAL A 220 -3.06 -2.19 -10.56
N ASP A 221 -3.59 -3.17 -11.30
CA ASP A 221 -2.81 -4.21 -11.98
C ASP A 221 -1.75 -4.85 -11.08
N GLY A 222 -2.12 -5.12 -9.85
CA GLY A 222 -1.23 -5.71 -8.85
C GLY A 222 -0.09 -4.82 -8.36
N LYS A 223 -0.13 -3.53 -8.63
CA LYS A 223 0.81 -2.51 -8.13
C LYS A 223 0.11 -1.60 -7.14
N TRP A 224 0.85 -1.09 -6.18
CA TRP A 224 0.35 -0.04 -5.29
C TRP A 224 0.48 1.32 -5.95
N VAL A 225 -0.57 2.13 -5.85
CA VAL A 225 -0.61 3.52 -6.26
C VAL A 225 -0.96 4.36 -5.05
N PHE A 226 -0.09 5.30 -4.69
CA PHE A 226 -0.25 6.12 -3.49
C PHE A 226 0.43 7.48 -3.67
N SER A 227 -0.05 8.50 -2.96
CA SER A 227 0.62 9.79 -2.89
C SER A 227 1.87 9.67 -1.98
N TYR A 228 2.97 10.26 -2.40
CA TYR A 228 4.19 10.30 -1.60
C TYR A 228 4.67 11.72 -1.30
N ASP A 229 3.93 12.69 -1.81
CA ASP A 229 4.11 14.13 -1.61
C ASP A 229 2.78 14.82 -1.93
N LEU A 230 2.61 16.08 -1.55
CA LEU A 230 1.38 16.86 -1.80
C LEU A 230 0.93 16.88 -3.26
N ASP A 231 1.88 16.88 -4.19
CA ASP A 231 1.60 16.97 -5.62
C ASP A 231 2.17 15.77 -6.42
N LYS A 232 2.50 14.65 -5.75
CA LYS A 232 3.14 13.51 -6.41
C LYS A 232 2.51 12.18 -6.04
N ILE A 233 2.34 11.34 -7.04
CA ILE A 233 1.82 9.96 -6.93
C ILE A 233 2.89 8.99 -7.42
N ALA A 234 3.06 7.89 -6.70
CA ALA A 234 3.96 6.80 -7.05
C ALA A 234 3.18 5.54 -7.43
N VAL A 235 3.75 4.76 -8.35
CA VAL A 235 3.34 3.39 -8.66
C VAL A 235 4.47 2.45 -8.26
N MET A 236 4.19 1.57 -7.31
CA MET A 236 5.15 0.62 -6.77
C MET A 236 4.75 -0.81 -7.11
N ASN A 237 5.67 -1.58 -7.68
CA ASN A 237 5.42 -2.98 -7.96
C ASN A 237 5.67 -3.87 -6.71
N ARG A 238 5.42 -5.17 -6.85
CA ARG A 238 5.53 -6.15 -5.76
C ARG A 238 6.94 -6.42 -5.25
N LEU A 239 7.97 -5.91 -5.94
CA LEU A 239 9.36 -5.94 -5.47
C LEU A 239 9.73 -4.70 -4.63
N GLY A 240 8.79 -3.79 -4.41
CA GLY A 240 9.05 -2.49 -3.79
C GLY A 240 9.69 -1.48 -4.74
N HIS A 241 9.80 -1.81 -6.04
CA HIS A 241 10.36 -0.92 -7.06
C HIS A 241 9.34 0.14 -7.46
N ILE A 242 9.70 1.41 -7.36
CA ILE A 242 8.90 2.52 -7.91
C ILE A 242 9.07 2.53 -9.42
N VAL A 243 8.05 2.05 -10.12
CA VAL A 243 8.09 1.88 -11.57
C VAL A 243 7.66 3.13 -12.33
N LYS A 244 6.88 4.00 -11.65
CA LYS A 244 6.41 5.26 -12.22
C LYS A 244 6.09 6.28 -11.13
N THR A 245 6.25 7.56 -11.47
CA THR A 245 5.79 8.68 -10.65
C THR A 245 5.05 9.69 -11.52
N TYR A 246 4.10 10.40 -10.93
CA TYR A 246 3.37 11.51 -11.55
C TYR A 246 3.57 12.75 -10.71
N THR A 247 3.74 13.90 -11.36
CA THR A 247 3.71 15.22 -10.71
C THR A 247 2.47 15.97 -11.17
N LEU A 248 1.65 16.41 -10.26
CA LEU A 248 0.41 17.14 -10.50
C LEU A 248 0.70 18.64 -10.62
N LYS A 249 1.28 19.04 -11.74
CA LYS A 249 1.69 20.43 -12.00
C LYS A 249 0.50 21.42 -11.80
N GLY A 250 0.66 22.34 -10.85
CA GLY A 250 -0.36 23.33 -10.53
C GLY A 250 -1.45 22.87 -9.55
N TYR A 251 -1.43 21.61 -9.13
CA TYR A 251 -2.40 21.02 -8.21
C TYR A 251 -1.74 20.42 -6.97
N GLN A 252 -2.51 20.29 -5.90
CA GLN A 252 -2.16 19.52 -4.69
C GLN A 252 -3.29 18.55 -4.39
N LEU A 253 -2.92 17.30 -4.08
CA LEU A 253 -3.86 16.27 -3.64
C LEU A 253 -4.43 16.64 -2.26
N HIS A 254 -5.67 16.26 -2.06
CA HIS A 254 -6.29 16.21 -0.75
C HIS A 254 -7.24 15.01 -0.66
N HIS A 255 -7.39 14.47 0.53
CA HIS A 255 -8.31 13.41 0.92
C HIS A 255 -8.32 12.17 0.05
N ASP A 256 -8.76 12.23 -1.20
CA ASP A 256 -9.08 11.01 -1.95
C ASP A 256 -8.68 11.05 -3.43
N PHE A 257 -8.38 9.88 -3.95
CA PHE A 257 -8.24 9.62 -5.38
C PHE A 257 -8.60 8.17 -5.68
N MET A 258 -9.08 7.89 -6.88
CA MET A 258 -9.49 6.57 -7.31
C MET A 258 -9.00 6.22 -8.71
N TYR A 259 -9.11 4.95 -9.08
CA TYR A 259 -8.77 4.47 -10.41
C TYR A 259 -10.02 4.23 -11.25
N ASP A 260 -10.14 4.95 -12.36
CA ASP A 260 -11.10 4.69 -13.43
C ASP A 260 -10.57 3.58 -14.33
N SER A 261 -11.01 2.35 -14.10
CA SER A 261 -10.61 1.18 -14.88
C SER A 261 -11.12 1.20 -16.33
N TYR A 262 -12.19 1.93 -16.61
CA TYR A 262 -12.72 2.05 -17.98
C TYR A 262 -11.78 2.85 -18.90
N ARG A 263 -10.98 3.76 -18.32
CA ARG A 263 -10.14 4.69 -19.09
C ARG A 263 -8.67 4.66 -18.72
N GLY A 264 -8.27 3.86 -17.74
CA GLY A 264 -6.89 3.80 -17.27
C GLY A 264 -6.40 5.11 -16.66
N LYS A 265 -7.26 5.80 -15.90
CA LYS A 265 -6.97 7.12 -15.32
C LYS A 265 -7.12 7.11 -13.80
N LEU A 266 -6.35 7.96 -13.14
CA LEU A 266 -6.64 8.33 -11.75
C LEU A 266 -7.56 9.55 -11.77
N LEU A 267 -8.61 9.50 -10.96
CA LEU A 267 -9.46 10.63 -10.61
C LEU A 267 -8.99 11.14 -9.26
N CYS A 268 -8.67 12.42 -9.15
CA CYS A 268 -8.08 12.98 -7.95
C CYS A 268 -8.82 14.24 -7.51
N LEU A 269 -9.17 14.31 -6.23
CA LEU A 269 -9.57 15.54 -5.58
C LEU A 269 -8.32 16.40 -5.34
N VAL A 270 -8.37 17.67 -5.73
CA VAL A 270 -7.19 18.53 -5.70
C VAL A 270 -7.53 19.97 -5.34
N ASN A 271 -6.55 20.67 -4.78
CA ASN A 271 -6.48 22.12 -4.74
C ASN A 271 -5.83 22.63 -6.02
N ASP A 272 -6.46 23.57 -6.72
CA ASP A 272 -5.85 24.32 -7.81
C ASP A 272 -5.09 25.52 -7.21
N LYS A 273 -3.76 25.51 -7.30
CA LYS A 273 -2.88 26.55 -6.70
C LYS A 273 -3.13 27.97 -7.19
N LYS A 274 -3.92 28.14 -8.27
CA LYS A 274 -4.27 29.44 -8.82
C LYS A 274 -5.57 30.00 -8.28
N LYS A 275 -6.35 29.20 -7.53
CA LYS A 275 -7.66 29.61 -7.01
C LYS A 275 -7.55 30.19 -5.60
N LYS A 276 -8.55 30.96 -5.23
CA LYS A 276 -8.78 31.45 -3.86
C LYS A 276 -9.74 30.54 -3.06
N THR A 277 -10.04 29.35 -3.60
CA THR A 277 -10.81 28.29 -2.95
C THR A 277 -9.98 27.02 -2.91
N ILE A 278 -10.24 26.17 -1.93
CA ILE A 278 -9.58 24.87 -1.79
C ILE A 278 -10.60 23.74 -1.75
N GLU A 279 -10.15 22.53 -2.04
CA GLU A 279 -10.88 21.26 -1.93
C GLU A 279 -12.18 21.24 -2.75
N ASP A 280 -12.13 21.87 -3.93
CA ASP A 280 -13.29 22.03 -4.82
C ASP A 280 -12.99 21.74 -6.30
N VAL A 281 -11.93 20.99 -6.59
CA VAL A 281 -11.54 20.65 -7.96
C VAL A 281 -11.33 19.17 -8.13
N LEU A 282 -11.77 18.62 -9.26
CA LEU A 282 -11.54 17.26 -9.71
C LEU A 282 -10.71 17.25 -10.99
N ILE A 283 -9.63 16.47 -10.99
CA ILE A 283 -8.81 16.22 -12.17
C ILE A 283 -8.75 14.74 -12.51
N SER A 284 -8.37 14.43 -13.75
CA SER A 284 -7.91 13.11 -14.13
C SER A 284 -6.43 13.12 -14.52
N VAL A 285 -5.73 12.04 -14.20
CA VAL A 285 -4.34 11.76 -14.60
C VAL A 285 -4.34 10.50 -15.44
N ASP A 286 -3.98 10.60 -16.70
CA ASP A 286 -3.82 9.43 -17.57
C ASP A 286 -2.61 8.60 -17.14
N MET A 287 -2.82 7.35 -16.74
CA MET A 287 -1.75 6.53 -16.17
C MET A 287 -0.71 6.11 -17.21
N LYS A 288 -1.04 6.11 -18.50
CA LYS A 288 -0.08 5.79 -19.57
C LYS A 288 0.81 6.99 -19.91
N SER A 289 0.24 8.14 -20.17
CA SER A 289 0.96 9.34 -20.63
C SER A 289 1.35 10.31 -19.49
N GLY A 290 0.66 10.28 -18.35
CA GLY A 290 0.78 11.28 -17.28
C GLY A 290 0.03 12.58 -17.57
N LYS A 291 -0.74 12.66 -18.68
CA LYS A 291 -1.50 13.87 -19.05
C LYS A 291 -2.60 14.15 -18.02
N ILE A 292 -2.65 15.40 -17.57
CA ILE A 292 -3.64 15.88 -16.59
C ILE A 292 -4.75 16.63 -17.36
N LYS A 293 -6.01 16.37 -16.96
CA LYS A 293 -7.18 17.12 -17.43
C LYS A 293 -8.04 17.50 -16.23
N LYS A 294 -8.41 18.79 -16.10
CA LYS A 294 -9.45 19.24 -15.17
C LYS A 294 -10.79 18.71 -15.67
N LEU A 295 -11.53 18.00 -14.83
CA LEU A 295 -12.84 17.42 -15.13
C LEU A 295 -13.97 18.28 -14.59
N ALA A 296 -13.85 18.73 -13.34
CA ALA A 296 -14.84 19.58 -12.71
C ALA A 296 -14.18 20.67 -11.85
N ASP A 297 -14.76 21.86 -11.90
CA ASP A 297 -14.50 22.98 -11.02
C ASP A 297 -15.84 23.31 -10.32
N PHE A 298 -15.95 22.88 -9.07
CA PHE A 298 -17.21 22.97 -8.34
C PHE A 298 -17.61 24.40 -8.03
N ALA A 299 -16.64 25.32 -7.85
CA ALA A 299 -16.96 26.74 -7.66
C ALA A 299 -17.67 27.35 -8.87
N SER A 300 -17.42 26.81 -10.07
CA SER A 300 -18.13 27.18 -11.29
C SER A 300 -19.44 26.43 -11.44
N LEU A 301 -19.46 25.12 -11.18
CA LEU A 301 -20.65 24.27 -11.33
C LEU A 301 -21.75 24.60 -10.31
N MET A 302 -21.37 25.05 -9.11
CA MET A 302 -22.25 25.38 -7.99
C MET A 302 -22.09 26.84 -7.59
N SER A 303 -22.03 27.75 -8.58
CA SER A 303 -21.74 29.17 -8.35
C SER A 303 -22.71 29.87 -7.40
N ALA A 304 -23.99 29.50 -7.40
CA ALA A 304 -24.98 30.02 -6.48
C ALA A 304 -24.71 29.63 -5.02
N SER A 305 -24.40 28.38 -4.77
CA SER A 305 -23.99 27.90 -3.44
C SER A 305 -22.68 28.56 -3.02
N ARG A 306 -21.66 28.56 -3.89
CA ARG A 306 -20.36 29.16 -3.63
C ARG A 306 -20.47 30.63 -3.18
N LYS A 307 -21.36 31.44 -3.77
CA LYS A 307 -21.57 32.86 -3.43
C LYS A 307 -22.13 33.09 -2.02
N LYS A 308 -22.78 32.10 -1.43
CA LYS A 308 -23.30 32.17 -0.04
C LYS A 308 -22.21 32.06 1.00
N HIS A 309 -21.05 31.51 0.64
CA HIS A 309 -19.94 31.32 1.54
C HIS A 309 -18.95 32.48 1.42
N VAL A 310 -18.64 33.11 2.53
CA VAL A 310 -17.68 34.22 2.63
C VAL A 310 -16.60 33.89 3.63
N GLN A 311 -15.36 34.13 3.24
CA GLN A 311 -14.25 34.04 4.17
C GLN A 311 -14.41 35.14 5.24
N ARG A 312 -14.38 34.75 6.51
CA ARG A 312 -14.34 35.71 7.62
C ARG A 312 -13.06 36.53 7.53
N LYS A 313 -13.12 37.83 7.79
CA LYS A 313 -11.94 38.73 7.80
C LYS A 313 -10.92 38.16 8.78
N GLY A 314 -9.69 37.90 8.30
CA GLY A 314 -8.61 37.25 9.08
C GLY A 314 -8.82 35.76 9.36
N GLY A 315 -9.86 35.14 8.80
CA GLY A 315 -10.11 33.70 8.93
C GLY A 315 -9.05 32.87 8.19
N LYS A 316 -8.72 31.72 8.78
CA LYS A 316 -7.80 30.75 8.19
C LYS A 316 -8.54 29.44 7.94
N ASN A 317 -8.22 28.79 6.82
CA ASN A 317 -8.68 27.42 6.55
C ASN A 317 -7.93 26.39 7.42
N THR A 318 -8.29 25.12 7.31
CA THR A 318 -7.70 24.00 8.07
C THR A 318 -6.17 23.90 7.90
N TYR A 319 -5.60 24.41 6.81
CA TYR A 319 -4.17 24.42 6.53
C TYR A 319 -3.47 25.72 6.96
N GLY A 320 -4.19 26.66 7.57
CA GLY A 320 -3.67 27.95 7.97
C GLY A 320 -3.58 28.99 6.85
N GLY A 321 -4.01 28.67 5.62
CA GLY A 321 -4.11 29.57 4.48
C GLY A 321 -5.35 30.46 4.54
N THR A 322 -5.43 31.42 3.62
CA THR A 322 -6.54 32.37 3.50
C THR A 322 -7.56 32.02 2.42
N GLU A 323 -7.34 30.93 1.69
CA GLU A 323 -8.25 30.42 0.68
C GLU A 323 -9.55 29.93 1.33
N LEU A 324 -10.66 30.13 0.66
CA LEU A 324 -11.96 29.72 1.15
C LEU A 324 -12.16 28.22 1.00
N ASP A 325 -12.39 27.55 2.12
CA ASP A 325 -12.81 26.16 2.21
C ASP A 325 -14.33 26.11 2.35
N TRP A 326 -15.04 26.15 1.22
CA TRP A 326 -16.49 26.29 1.19
C TRP A 326 -17.23 24.98 0.93
N LEU A 327 -16.57 23.98 0.33
CA LEU A 327 -17.17 22.71 -0.10
C LEU A 327 -16.54 21.52 0.62
N HIS A 328 -15.23 21.52 0.76
CA HIS A 328 -14.44 20.50 1.42
C HIS A 328 -14.76 19.08 0.94
N LEU A 329 -14.48 18.81 -0.34
CA LEU A 329 -14.67 17.48 -0.90
C LEU A 329 -13.70 16.49 -0.24
N ASN A 330 -14.19 15.37 0.29
CA ASN A 330 -13.37 14.43 1.05
C ASN A 330 -13.44 12.98 0.60
N SER A 331 -14.31 12.62 -0.32
CA SER A 331 -14.32 11.31 -0.96
C SER A 331 -14.96 11.37 -2.35
N LEU A 332 -14.63 10.38 -3.20
CA LEU A 332 -15.22 10.24 -4.52
C LEU A 332 -15.46 8.78 -4.86
N ASP A 333 -16.53 8.51 -5.61
CA ASP A 333 -16.81 7.17 -6.15
C ASP A 333 -17.43 7.27 -7.55
N LEU A 334 -16.96 6.39 -8.46
CA LEU A 334 -17.38 6.38 -9.87
C LEU A 334 -18.63 5.50 -10.03
N ILE A 335 -19.70 6.07 -10.55
CA ILE A 335 -20.94 5.36 -10.85
C ILE A 335 -20.96 5.04 -12.35
N GLY A 336 -20.65 3.80 -12.70
CA GLY A 336 -20.57 3.42 -14.11
C GLY A 336 -19.44 4.14 -14.84
N LYS A 337 -19.67 4.53 -16.11
CA LYS A 337 -18.58 5.03 -16.99
C LYS A 337 -18.42 6.55 -17.01
N ASN A 338 -19.40 7.32 -16.63
CA ASN A 338 -19.41 8.78 -16.89
C ASN A 338 -20.11 9.59 -15.80
N GLU A 339 -20.38 9.00 -14.66
CA GLU A 339 -20.99 9.64 -13.50
C GLU A 339 -20.13 9.41 -12.26
N LEU A 340 -20.12 10.37 -11.37
CA LEU A 340 -19.36 10.36 -10.12
C LEU A 340 -20.22 10.88 -8.98
N ILE A 341 -20.04 10.29 -7.78
CA ILE A 341 -20.50 10.91 -6.53
C ILE A 341 -19.27 11.41 -5.78
N VAL A 342 -19.41 12.61 -5.21
CA VAL A 342 -18.45 13.17 -4.26
C VAL A 342 -19.16 13.52 -2.96
N SER A 343 -18.47 13.39 -1.84
CA SER A 343 -18.95 13.83 -0.53
C SER A 343 -18.41 15.22 -0.21
N SER A 344 -19.27 16.11 0.25
CA SER A 344 -18.95 17.44 0.73
C SER A 344 -19.18 17.54 2.23
N ARG A 345 -18.14 17.92 2.98
CA ARG A 345 -18.23 18.13 4.42
C ARG A 345 -19.02 19.41 4.74
N GLU A 346 -18.68 20.52 4.10
CA GLU A 346 -19.24 21.84 4.44
C GLU A 346 -20.71 21.98 4.01
N GLU A 347 -21.09 21.35 2.90
CA GLU A 347 -22.49 21.30 2.47
C GLU A 347 -23.28 20.14 3.09
N SER A 348 -22.61 19.27 3.88
CA SER A 348 -23.22 18.06 4.51
C SER A 348 -24.00 17.21 3.49
N SER A 349 -23.48 17.06 2.27
CA SER A 349 -24.21 16.48 1.14
C SER A 349 -23.37 15.52 0.30
N LEU A 350 -24.07 14.69 -0.47
CA LEU A 350 -23.52 13.90 -1.56
C LEU A 350 -23.89 14.56 -2.88
N ILE A 351 -22.91 14.85 -3.70
CA ILE A 351 -23.09 15.56 -4.97
C ILE A 351 -22.85 14.59 -6.12
N LYS A 352 -23.86 14.36 -6.93
CA LYS A 352 -23.74 13.54 -8.15
C LYS A 352 -23.39 14.43 -9.35
N ILE A 353 -22.38 14.02 -10.08
CA ILE A 353 -21.92 14.65 -11.31
C ILE A 353 -22.21 13.71 -12.47
N SER A 354 -22.79 14.23 -13.52
CA SER A 354 -22.99 13.55 -14.81
C SER A 354 -22.09 14.15 -15.89
N ASN A 355 -21.93 13.40 -17.00
CA ASN A 355 -21.11 13.79 -18.14
C ASN A 355 -19.67 14.18 -17.76
N LEU A 356 -19.07 13.39 -16.89
CA LEU A 356 -17.77 13.63 -16.22
C LEU A 356 -16.63 13.98 -17.19
N TYR A 357 -16.55 13.30 -18.32
CA TYR A 357 -15.47 13.48 -19.30
C TYR A 357 -15.78 14.44 -20.43
N GLY A 358 -17.05 14.91 -20.51
CA GLY A 358 -17.51 15.96 -21.41
C GLY A 358 -17.60 17.31 -20.71
N LYS A 359 -18.78 17.95 -20.77
CA LYS A 359 -19.13 19.13 -19.97
C LYS A 359 -19.83 18.63 -18.71
N ALA A 360 -19.08 18.48 -17.62
CA ALA A 360 -19.59 18.00 -16.34
C ALA A 360 -20.77 18.87 -15.85
N LYS A 361 -21.78 18.23 -15.27
CA LYS A 361 -22.98 18.89 -14.72
C LYS A 361 -23.32 18.28 -13.37
N ILE A 362 -23.77 19.10 -12.44
CA ILE A 362 -24.41 18.61 -11.22
C ILE A 362 -25.77 18.04 -11.62
N SER A 363 -26.00 16.77 -11.29
CA SER A 363 -27.25 16.07 -11.60
C SER A 363 -28.10 15.78 -10.37
N TYR A 364 -27.48 15.84 -9.18
CA TYR A 364 -28.15 15.61 -7.91
C TYR A 364 -27.29 16.12 -6.76
N ILE A 365 -27.90 16.68 -5.73
CA ILE A 365 -27.27 17.12 -4.47
C ILE A 365 -28.05 16.54 -3.30
#